data_bfeec337eeb58f111cbf017565d32649
#
_entry.id   bfeec337eeb58f111cbf017565d32649
#
_cell.length_a   1.000
_cell.length_b   1.000
_cell.length_c   1.000
_cell.angle_alpha   90.00
_cell.angle_beta   90.00
_cell.angle_gamma   90.00
#
_symmetry.space_group_name_H-M   'P 1'
#
loop_
_entity.id
_entity.type
_entity.pdbx_description
1 polymer ?
#
loop_
_entity_poly.entity_id
_entity_poly.type
_entity_poly.pdbx_seq_one_letter_code
_entity_poly.pdbx_strand_id
1 'polypeptide(L)'
;MRKFYLSFYLALLPVVSSAQDRIGYSYDASGNRVKREIVMPVPKAMAKQQNFSSDNQSFSDMLHDHSIKIYPNPTKGALRICISGLKGTDKCSLEVYTTLGVQILTKKVEADNIDINISNQPNGVYLLQITINGRSTTWKIVKQ
;
A
#
# COMPACT_ATOMS: atom_id res chain seq x y z
N MET A 1 -14.60 -22.14 -53.18
CA MET A 1 -14.86 -21.14 -52.09
C MET A 1 -14.70 -21.71 -50.69
N ARG A 2 -14.86 -23.02 -50.42
CA ARG A 2 -14.72 -23.59 -49.04
C ARG A 2 -13.30 -23.61 -48.47
N LYS A 3 -12.24 -23.48 -49.28
CA LYS A 3 -10.86 -23.50 -48.81
C LYS A 3 -10.36 -22.17 -48.19
N PHE A 4 -10.99 -21.05 -48.52
CA PHE A 4 -10.62 -19.75 -47.93
C PHE A 4 -11.09 -19.56 -46.51
N TYR A 5 -12.18 -20.17 -46.09
CA TYR A 5 -12.69 -20.08 -44.71
C TYR A 5 -11.82 -20.83 -43.71
N LEU A 6 -11.19 -21.92 -44.14
CA LEU A 6 -10.31 -22.70 -43.25
C LEU A 6 -9.01 -21.93 -42.95
N SER A 7 -8.49 -21.19 -43.92
CA SER A 7 -7.29 -20.34 -43.71
C SER A 7 -7.58 -19.14 -42.83
N PHE A 8 -8.77 -18.55 -42.90
CA PHE A 8 -9.19 -17.44 -42.05
C PHE A 8 -9.41 -17.88 -40.59
N TYR A 9 -9.93 -19.10 -40.40
CA TYR A 9 -10.13 -19.64 -39.04
C TYR A 9 -8.81 -20.00 -38.35
N LEU A 10 -7.77 -20.37 -39.08
CA LEU A 10 -6.44 -20.65 -38.56
C LEU A 10 -5.69 -19.36 -38.15
N ALA A 11 -6.01 -18.23 -38.77
CA ALA A 11 -5.44 -16.93 -38.40
C ALA A 11 -6.06 -16.31 -37.15
N LEU A 12 -7.17 -16.86 -36.63
CA LEU A 12 -7.90 -16.39 -35.45
C LEU A 12 -7.53 -17.16 -34.17
N LEU A 13 -6.42 -17.93 -34.19
CA LEU A 13 -5.93 -18.54 -32.96
C LEU A 13 -5.47 -17.45 -31.98
N PRO A 14 -6.06 -17.38 -30.79
CA PRO A 14 -5.64 -16.37 -29.80
C PRO A 14 -4.18 -16.61 -29.46
N VAL A 15 -3.38 -15.57 -29.60
CA VAL A 15 -2.04 -15.53 -29.00
C VAL A 15 -2.23 -15.67 -27.50
N VAL A 16 -2.01 -16.85 -26.97
CA VAL A 16 -2.05 -17.09 -25.53
C VAL A 16 -0.89 -16.34 -24.93
N SER A 17 -1.15 -15.11 -24.49
CA SER A 17 -0.22 -14.33 -23.69
C SER A 17 -0.12 -14.99 -22.32
N SER A 18 0.95 -15.73 -22.08
CA SER A 18 1.27 -16.26 -20.76
C SER A 18 1.75 -15.11 -19.88
N ALA A 19 0.85 -14.51 -19.13
CA ALA A 19 1.19 -13.67 -17.99
C ALA A 19 1.73 -14.60 -16.89
N GLN A 20 3.03 -14.85 -16.85
CA GLN A 20 3.66 -15.58 -15.75
C GLN A 20 4.14 -14.61 -14.70
N ASP A 21 3.54 -14.65 -13.52
CA ASP A 21 4.05 -13.96 -12.34
C ASP A 21 5.39 -14.60 -11.95
N ARG A 22 6.46 -13.80 -11.93
CA ARG A 22 7.76 -14.24 -11.45
C ARG A 22 7.86 -14.05 -9.96
N ILE A 23 8.07 -15.14 -9.23
CA ILE A 23 8.33 -15.11 -7.80
C ILE A 23 9.84 -15.09 -7.59
N GLY A 24 10.35 -14.01 -6.99
CA GLY A 24 11.74 -13.88 -6.56
C GLY A 24 11.94 -14.41 -5.14
N TYR A 25 13.03 -15.15 -4.93
CA TYR A 25 13.46 -15.61 -3.61
C TYR A 25 14.87 -15.10 -3.34
N SER A 26 15.09 -14.57 -2.12
CA SER A 26 16.43 -14.22 -1.65
C SER A 26 16.82 -15.14 -0.50
N TYR A 27 18.11 -15.49 -0.44
CA TYR A 27 18.68 -16.40 0.53
C TYR A 27 19.80 -15.70 1.29
N ASP A 28 20.02 -16.05 2.55
CA ASP A 28 21.18 -15.61 3.33
C ASP A 28 22.45 -16.41 2.99
N ALA A 29 23.58 -16.03 3.59
CA ALA A 29 24.86 -16.73 3.39
C ALA A 29 24.84 -18.21 3.88
N SER A 30 23.87 -18.58 4.71
CA SER A 30 23.66 -19.92 5.26
C SER A 30 22.65 -20.73 4.43
N GLY A 31 22.12 -20.17 3.34
CA GLY A 31 21.17 -20.84 2.45
C GLY A 31 19.72 -20.82 2.92
N ASN A 32 19.38 -20.06 3.98
CA ASN A 32 18.00 -19.91 4.43
C ASN A 32 17.27 -18.85 3.60
N ARG A 33 16.01 -19.13 3.24
CA ARG A 33 15.19 -18.18 2.49
C ARG A 33 14.75 -17.03 3.40
N VAL A 34 15.27 -15.81 3.13
CA VAL A 34 14.98 -14.60 3.92
C VAL A 34 13.89 -13.72 3.31
N LYS A 35 13.63 -13.87 1.99
CA LYS A 35 12.63 -13.05 1.30
C LYS A 35 11.90 -13.83 0.21
N ARG A 36 10.62 -13.53 0.04
CA ARG A 36 9.79 -13.94 -1.10
C ARG A 36 9.06 -12.71 -1.60
N GLU A 37 9.22 -12.36 -2.85
CA GLU A 37 8.48 -11.25 -3.45
C GLU A 37 7.95 -11.63 -4.84
N ILE A 38 6.84 -11.03 -5.21
CA ILE A 38 6.29 -11.12 -6.57
C ILE A 38 6.98 -10.05 -7.39
N VAL A 39 7.80 -10.46 -8.36
CA VAL A 39 8.50 -9.54 -9.26
C VAL A 39 7.59 -9.25 -10.44
N MET A 40 6.90 -8.12 -10.41
CA MET A 40 6.19 -7.63 -11.58
C MET A 40 7.20 -7.11 -12.62
N PRO A 41 7.06 -7.47 -13.91
CA PRO A 41 7.92 -6.91 -14.95
C PRO A 41 7.64 -5.41 -15.08
N VAL A 42 8.52 -4.58 -14.54
CA VAL A 42 8.45 -3.12 -14.69
C VAL A 42 9.03 -2.77 -16.07
N PRO A 43 8.34 -2.02 -16.92
CA PRO A 43 8.93 -1.50 -18.16
C PRO A 43 10.18 -0.68 -17.82
N LYS A 44 11.28 -0.91 -18.55
CA LYS A 44 12.62 -0.34 -18.31
C LYS A 44 12.73 1.20 -18.24
N ALA A 45 11.63 1.93 -18.43
CA ALA A 45 11.61 3.40 -18.46
C ALA A 45 11.47 4.09 -17.10
N MET A 46 11.25 3.39 -15.98
CA MET A 46 11.02 3.98 -14.65
C MET A 46 11.77 3.28 -13.51
N ALA A 47 12.97 2.80 -13.72
CA ALA A 47 13.83 2.37 -12.63
C ALA A 47 14.48 3.59 -11.95
N LYS A 48 13.70 4.40 -11.23
CA LYS A 48 14.22 5.29 -10.21
C LYS A 48 14.40 4.45 -8.95
N GLN A 49 15.65 4.16 -8.64
CA GLN A 49 16.09 3.46 -7.44
C GLN A 49 15.51 4.13 -6.19
N GLN A 50 14.52 3.52 -5.58
CA GLN A 50 14.14 3.86 -4.21
C GLN A 50 15.12 3.13 -3.28
N ASN A 51 16.10 3.86 -2.79
CA ASN A 51 16.94 3.43 -1.68
C ASN A 51 16.04 3.28 -0.44
N PHE A 52 15.71 2.06 -0.08
CA PHE A 52 15.18 1.74 1.24
C PHE A 52 16.32 1.85 2.25
N SER A 53 16.53 3.03 2.78
CA SER A 53 17.31 3.20 4.00
C SER A 53 16.51 2.60 5.14
N SER A 54 16.97 1.47 5.66
CA SER A 54 16.50 0.92 6.92
C SER A 54 16.99 1.85 8.04
N ASP A 55 16.15 2.84 8.38
CA ASP A 55 16.12 3.39 9.74
C ASP A 55 14.81 4.14 9.97
N ASN A 56 14.18 3.79 11.10
CA ASN A 56 12.92 4.31 11.61
C ASN A 56 11.65 3.76 10.95
N GLN A 57 10.96 2.96 11.73
CA GLN A 57 9.60 2.41 11.68
C GLN A 57 8.52 3.38 11.14
N SER A 58 8.69 3.89 9.93
CA SER A 58 7.74 4.75 9.27
C SER A 58 7.24 4.11 7.99
N PHE A 59 5.92 4.07 7.80
CA PHE A 59 5.31 3.70 6.52
C PHE A 59 5.05 4.98 5.73
N SER A 60 5.49 5.00 4.47
CA SER A 60 5.18 6.06 3.53
C SER A 60 4.48 5.49 2.30
N ASP A 61 3.40 6.10 1.90
CA ASP A 61 2.65 5.75 0.70
C ASP A 61 2.16 7.02 0.01
N MET A 62 1.83 6.92 -1.26
CA MET A 62 1.29 8.03 -2.03
C MET A 62 -0.18 7.77 -2.36
N LEU A 63 -1.05 8.63 -1.87
CA LEU A 63 -2.44 8.68 -2.28
C LEU A 63 -2.62 9.84 -3.25
N HIS A 64 -2.59 9.53 -4.55
CA HIS A 64 -2.63 10.51 -5.63
C HIS A 64 -1.42 11.48 -5.55
N ASP A 65 -1.67 12.78 -5.35
CA ASP A 65 -0.63 13.83 -5.20
C ASP A 65 -0.21 14.06 -3.75
N HIS A 66 -0.75 13.27 -2.80
CA HIS A 66 -0.49 13.40 -1.37
C HIS A 66 0.47 12.33 -0.89
N SER A 67 1.56 12.73 -0.26
CA SER A 67 2.46 11.80 0.43
C SER A 67 2.03 11.65 1.87
N ILE A 68 1.80 10.41 2.31
CA ILE A 68 1.35 10.09 3.65
C ILE A 68 2.46 9.34 4.37
N LYS A 69 2.82 9.81 5.58
CA LYS A 69 3.78 9.16 6.47
C LYS A 69 3.13 8.92 7.83
N ILE A 70 3.30 7.72 8.37
CA ILE A 70 2.73 7.30 9.64
C ILE A 70 3.86 6.79 10.52
N TYR A 71 4.02 7.36 11.71
CA TYR A 71 5.06 6.94 12.65
C TYR A 71 4.69 7.25 14.11
N PRO A 72 5.25 6.50 15.09
CA PRO A 72 5.94 5.23 14.89
C PRO A 72 4.98 4.09 14.56
N ASN A 73 5.43 3.09 13.82
CA ASN A 73 4.71 1.85 13.59
C ASN A 73 5.71 0.68 13.55
N PRO A 74 5.81 -0.17 14.58
CA PRO A 74 4.89 -0.31 15.75
C PRO A 74 4.85 0.88 16.70
N THR A 75 3.74 1.01 17.43
CA THR A 75 3.47 2.09 18.38
C THR A 75 3.10 1.58 19.77
N LYS A 76 3.35 2.38 20.79
CA LYS A 76 2.79 2.21 22.14
C LYS A 76 1.41 2.84 22.31
N GLY A 77 0.83 3.37 21.21
CA GLY A 77 -0.50 3.97 21.18
C GLY A 77 -0.53 5.40 20.68
N ALA A 78 0.55 6.16 20.79
CA ALA A 78 0.65 7.50 20.19
C ALA A 78 1.23 7.38 18.78
N LEU A 79 0.55 8.00 17.80
CA LEU A 79 0.90 7.99 16.37
C LEU A 79 0.85 9.40 15.82
N ARG A 80 1.78 9.72 14.94
CA ARG A 80 1.73 10.92 14.09
C ARG A 80 1.55 10.53 12.64
N ILE A 81 0.62 11.21 11.99
CA ILE A 81 0.34 11.08 10.57
C ILE A 81 0.68 12.43 9.94
N CYS A 82 1.56 12.41 8.93
CA CYS A 82 1.88 13.58 8.12
C CYS A 82 1.34 13.36 6.72
N ILE A 83 0.55 14.29 6.23
CA ILE A 83 -0.04 14.29 4.89
C ILE A 83 0.48 15.52 4.17
N SER A 84 1.37 15.33 3.20
CA SER A 84 1.93 16.44 2.43
C SER A 84 1.05 16.76 1.23
N GLY A 85 0.87 18.04 0.95
CA GLY A 85 0.14 18.50 -0.23
C GLY A 85 -1.35 18.72 -0.02
N LEU A 86 -1.86 18.65 1.22
CA LEU A 86 -3.26 19.02 1.52
C LEU A 86 -3.50 20.49 1.19
N LYS A 87 -4.60 20.75 0.50
CA LYS A 87 -5.10 22.11 0.21
C LYS A 87 -6.28 22.40 1.14
N GLY A 88 -6.50 23.65 1.49
CA GLY A 88 -7.62 24.05 2.37
C GLY A 88 -9.01 23.69 1.82
N THR A 89 -9.11 23.33 0.56
CA THR A 89 -10.35 22.85 -0.10
C THR A 89 -10.53 21.34 0.01
N ASP A 90 -9.49 20.58 0.41
CA ASP A 90 -9.56 19.14 0.45
C ASP A 90 -10.37 18.67 1.66
N LYS A 91 -11.26 17.71 1.41
CA LYS A 91 -12.02 17.04 2.46
C LYS A 91 -11.25 15.78 2.88
N CYS A 92 -10.64 15.85 4.06
CA CYS A 92 -9.87 14.73 4.59
C CYS A 92 -10.46 14.21 5.90
N SER A 93 -10.60 12.89 6.02
CA SER A 93 -11.00 12.19 7.23
C SER A 93 -10.06 11.03 7.53
N LEU A 94 -9.96 10.71 8.82
CA LEU A 94 -9.15 9.64 9.35
C LEU A 94 -10.01 8.78 10.26
N GLU A 95 -9.97 7.47 10.07
CA GLU A 95 -10.73 6.50 10.85
C GLU A 95 -9.80 5.34 11.26
N VAL A 96 -9.97 4.86 12.49
CA VAL A 96 -9.23 3.69 12.99
C VAL A 96 -10.24 2.60 13.33
N TYR A 97 -9.95 1.40 12.85
CA TYR A 97 -10.76 0.21 13.05
C TYR A 97 -9.96 -0.90 13.70
N THR A 98 -10.65 -1.75 14.44
CA THR A 98 -10.12 -3.06 14.82
C THR A 98 -10.11 -3.99 13.60
N THR A 99 -9.42 -5.13 13.68
CA THR A 99 -9.45 -6.17 12.64
C THR A 99 -10.83 -6.79 12.43
N LEU A 100 -11.74 -6.61 13.40
CA LEU A 100 -13.14 -7.03 13.30
C LEU A 100 -14.05 -5.98 12.63
N GLY A 101 -13.49 -4.86 12.18
CA GLY A 101 -14.23 -3.78 11.54
C GLY A 101 -14.91 -2.81 12.50
N VAL A 102 -14.68 -2.92 13.80
CA VAL A 102 -15.22 -1.96 14.78
C VAL A 102 -14.45 -0.66 14.73
N GLN A 103 -15.13 0.45 14.47
CA GLN A 103 -14.54 1.78 14.47
C GLN A 103 -14.26 2.24 15.90
N ILE A 104 -13.00 2.58 16.20
CA ILE A 104 -12.57 3.02 17.52
C ILE A 104 -12.23 4.51 17.58
N LEU A 105 -11.96 5.11 16.43
CA LEU A 105 -11.64 6.54 16.31
C LEU A 105 -12.07 7.05 14.96
N THR A 106 -12.62 8.27 14.94
CA THR A 106 -12.81 9.06 13.72
C THR A 106 -12.35 10.49 13.98
N LYS A 107 -11.69 11.10 13.00
CA LYS A 107 -11.19 12.46 13.09
C LYS A 107 -11.25 13.14 11.73
N LYS A 108 -11.82 14.34 11.69
CA LYS A 108 -11.71 15.22 10.53
C LYS A 108 -10.31 15.85 10.51
N VAL A 109 -9.70 15.90 9.36
CA VAL A 109 -8.32 16.38 9.19
C VAL A 109 -8.36 17.75 8.53
N GLU A 110 -7.77 18.74 9.22
CA GLU A 110 -7.71 20.14 8.77
C GLU A 110 -6.25 20.65 8.71
N ALA A 111 -5.28 19.79 9.07
CA ALA A 111 -3.87 20.13 9.10
C ALA A 111 -3.01 18.99 8.54
N ASP A 112 -1.83 19.32 8.06
CA ASP A 112 -0.88 18.37 7.48
C ASP A 112 -0.30 17.36 8.48
N ASN A 113 -0.32 17.70 9.78
CA ASN A 113 0.17 16.85 10.86
C ASN A 113 -0.96 16.53 11.83
N ILE A 114 -1.21 15.26 12.03
CA ILE A 114 -2.29 14.76 12.86
C ILE A 114 -1.71 13.82 13.90
N ASP A 115 -1.93 14.16 15.18
CA ASP A 115 -1.65 13.24 16.28
C ASP A 115 -2.91 12.48 16.65
N ILE A 116 -2.79 11.16 16.77
CA ILE A 116 -3.83 10.27 17.29
C ILE A 116 -3.29 9.43 18.44
N ASN A 117 -4.19 9.05 19.34
CA ASN A 117 -3.85 8.25 20.50
C ASN A 117 -4.85 7.10 20.66
N ILE A 118 -4.31 5.89 20.61
CA ILE A 118 -5.03 4.63 20.85
C ILE A 118 -4.43 3.87 22.05
N SER A 119 -3.77 4.57 22.99
CA SER A 119 -3.12 3.93 24.14
C SER A 119 -4.08 3.16 25.02
N ASN A 120 -5.35 3.59 25.08
CA ASN A 120 -6.42 2.93 25.81
C ASN A 120 -6.96 1.66 25.14
N GLN A 121 -6.51 1.34 23.94
CA GLN A 121 -6.89 0.12 23.23
C GLN A 121 -5.93 -1.03 23.57
N PRO A 122 -6.36 -2.30 23.49
CA PRO A 122 -5.48 -3.46 23.64
C PRO A 122 -4.31 -3.49 22.65
N ASN A 123 -3.24 -4.21 22.99
CA ASN A 123 -2.17 -4.48 22.04
C ASN A 123 -2.70 -5.36 20.89
N GLY A 124 -2.27 -5.09 19.68
CA GLY A 124 -2.76 -5.81 18.51
C GLY A 124 -2.62 -5.03 17.21
N VAL A 125 -3.36 -5.49 16.21
CA VAL A 125 -3.39 -4.90 14.87
C VAL A 125 -4.64 -4.05 14.69
N TYR A 126 -4.45 -2.86 14.15
CA TYR A 126 -5.51 -1.90 13.81
C TYR A 126 -5.40 -1.50 12.35
N LEU A 127 -6.50 -1.08 11.77
CA LEU A 127 -6.58 -0.56 10.41
C LEU A 127 -6.83 0.95 10.47
N LEU A 128 -5.89 1.72 9.96
CA LEU A 128 -6.01 3.16 9.79
C LEU A 128 -6.44 3.45 8.37
N GLN A 129 -7.63 4.00 8.20
CA GLN A 129 -8.14 4.46 6.91
C GLN A 129 -8.03 5.98 6.83
N ILE A 130 -7.50 6.48 5.73
CA ILE A 130 -7.48 7.91 5.42
C ILE A 130 -8.23 8.11 4.11
N THR A 131 -9.18 9.02 4.12
CA THR A 131 -9.99 9.39 2.96
C THR A 131 -9.72 10.83 2.59
N ILE A 132 -9.28 11.09 1.36
CA ILE A 132 -9.06 12.43 0.81
C ILE A 132 -9.91 12.57 -0.44
N ASN A 133 -10.82 13.55 -0.45
CA ASN A 133 -11.73 13.83 -1.59
C ASN A 133 -12.48 12.60 -2.10
N GLY A 134 -12.92 11.73 -1.16
CA GLY A 134 -13.67 10.51 -1.47
C GLY A 134 -12.81 9.31 -1.90
N ARG A 135 -11.49 9.44 -1.94
CA ARG A 135 -10.56 8.33 -2.18
C ARG A 135 -9.94 7.87 -0.87
N SER A 136 -9.97 6.58 -0.62
CA SER A 136 -9.50 5.99 0.65
C SER A 136 -8.29 5.11 0.42
N THR A 137 -7.40 5.10 1.41
CA THR A 137 -6.33 4.12 1.53
C THR A 137 -6.23 3.64 2.98
N THR A 138 -5.75 2.42 3.19
CA THR A 138 -5.76 1.76 4.50
C THR A 138 -4.37 1.23 4.85
N TRP A 139 -3.93 1.52 6.07
CA TRP A 139 -2.65 1.06 6.63
C TRP A 139 -2.86 0.16 7.82
N LYS A 140 -1.97 -0.80 7.97
CA LYS A 140 -1.88 -1.65 9.14
C LYS A 140 -1.04 -0.95 10.21
N ILE A 141 -1.61 -0.74 11.39
CA ILE A 141 -0.93 -0.23 12.59
C ILE A 141 -0.73 -1.39 13.56
N VAL A 142 0.47 -1.53 14.08
CA VAL A 142 0.80 -2.53 15.10
C VAL A 142 0.99 -1.82 16.43
N LYS A 143 0.13 -2.11 17.42
CA LYS A 143 0.24 -1.62 18.79
C LYS A 143 0.90 -2.69 19.69
N GLN A 144 1.91 -2.27 20.43
CA GLN A 144 2.67 -3.10 21.37
C GLN A 144 2.60 -2.55 22.80
#